data_df062649843e217439c31dea39cb576e
#
_entry.id   df062649843e217439c31dea39cb576e
#
_cell.length_a   1.000
_cell.length_b   1.000
_cell.length_c   1.000
_cell.angle_alpha   90.00
_cell.angle_beta   90.00
_cell.angle_gamma   90.00
#
_symmetry.space_group_name_H-M   'P 1'
#
loop_
_entity.id
_entity.type
_entity.pdbx_description
1 polymer ?
#
loop_
_entity_poly.entity_id
_entity_poly.type
_entity_poly.pdbx_seq_one_letter_code
_entity_poly.pdbx_strand_id
1 'polypeptide(L)'
;MLNEKEILELIDEAILARESAYAKFSNFKVGAVLIDDRGNHYSGCNVENSSYGLSMCGERNTIFHAVSKGMKKIKVIAIVGDTEGPLSPCGACRQVINEFATEDTLVIMANMKKEYKMVKFTEIFPYGFRL
;
A
#
# COMPACT_ATOMS: atom_id res chain seq x y z
N MET A 1 15.25 0.99 11.13
CA MET A 1 14.36 2.16 11.05
C MET A 1 14.59 2.88 9.73
N LEU A 2 13.52 3.28 9.04
CA LEU A 2 13.64 4.00 7.78
C LEU A 2 14.01 5.47 8.04
N ASN A 3 14.99 5.99 7.29
CA ASN A 3 15.28 7.41 7.30
C ASN A 3 14.43 8.12 6.23
N GLU A 4 14.46 9.46 6.24
CA GLU A 4 13.62 10.24 5.32
C GLU A 4 13.96 9.95 3.86
N LYS A 5 15.23 9.77 3.52
CA LYS A 5 15.63 9.46 2.15
C LYS A 5 15.01 8.13 1.68
N GLU A 6 15.05 7.11 2.52
CA GLU A 6 14.48 5.80 2.21
C GLU A 6 12.94 5.89 2.06
N ILE A 7 12.29 6.69 2.91
CA ILE A 7 10.84 6.91 2.83
C ILE A 7 10.48 7.57 1.50
N LEU A 8 11.19 8.62 1.12
CA LEU A 8 10.93 9.33 -0.15
C LEU A 8 11.20 8.44 -1.36
N GLU A 9 12.21 7.58 -1.30
CA GLU A 9 12.48 6.60 -2.37
C GLU A 9 11.32 5.61 -2.51
N LEU A 10 10.75 5.13 -1.41
CA LEU A 10 9.58 4.25 -1.45
C LEU A 10 8.36 4.96 -2.04
N ILE A 11 8.16 6.23 -1.68
CA ILE A 11 7.08 7.03 -2.25
C ILE A 11 7.27 7.16 -3.77
N ASP A 12 8.50 7.39 -4.23
CA ASP A 12 8.80 7.44 -5.66
C ASP A 12 8.48 6.12 -6.37
N GLU A 13 8.79 4.99 -5.75
CA GLU A 13 8.42 3.68 -6.31
C GLU A 13 6.90 3.54 -6.41
N ALA A 14 6.17 3.98 -5.39
CA ALA A 14 4.70 3.92 -5.40
C ALA A 14 4.12 4.85 -6.47
N ILE A 15 4.70 6.03 -6.66
CA ILE A 15 4.30 6.97 -7.72
C ILE A 15 4.50 6.32 -9.10
N LEU A 16 5.62 5.64 -9.30
CA LEU A 16 5.88 4.95 -10.55
C LEU A 16 4.88 3.81 -10.80
N ALA A 17 4.60 3.01 -9.78
CA ALA A 17 3.62 1.94 -9.87
C ALA A 17 2.22 2.47 -10.22
N ARG A 18 1.86 3.65 -9.70
CA ARG A 18 0.59 4.32 -9.95
C ARG A 18 0.34 4.58 -11.45
N GLU A 19 1.40 4.78 -12.22
CA GLU A 19 1.25 5.06 -13.66
C GLU A 19 0.55 3.94 -14.42
N SER A 20 0.64 2.70 -13.94
CA SER A 20 0.02 1.53 -14.54
C SER A 20 -1.42 1.31 -14.10
N ALA A 21 -1.95 2.13 -13.21
CA ALA A 21 -3.31 1.95 -12.69
C ALA A 21 -4.36 1.97 -13.79
N TYR A 22 -5.31 1.03 -13.69
CA TYR A 22 -6.47 1.00 -14.57
C TYR A 22 -7.65 1.62 -13.82
N ALA A 23 -7.82 2.93 -13.97
CA ALA A 23 -8.80 3.72 -13.23
C ALA A 23 -9.79 4.41 -14.18
N LYS A 24 -10.29 3.64 -15.13
CA LYS A 24 -11.16 4.14 -16.22
C LYS A 24 -12.43 4.81 -15.71
N PHE A 25 -12.97 4.35 -14.58
CA PHE A 25 -14.27 4.80 -14.09
C PHE A 25 -14.14 5.97 -13.11
N SER A 26 -13.19 5.88 -12.17
CA SER A 26 -13.00 6.90 -11.13
C SER A 26 -12.02 8.00 -11.50
N ASN A 27 -11.11 7.74 -12.43
CA ASN A 27 -9.95 8.57 -12.71
C ASN A 27 -9.04 8.76 -11.48
N PHE A 28 -9.20 7.92 -10.45
CA PHE A 28 -8.39 8.00 -9.25
C PHE A 28 -7.38 6.86 -9.22
N LYS A 29 -6.14 7.18 -9.57
CA LYS A 29 -5.05 6.22 -9.63
C LYS A 29 -4.33 6.13 -8.29
N VAL A 30 -4.07 4.91 -7.84
CA VAL A 30 -3.34 4.62 -6.62
C VAL A 30 -2.18 3.69 -6.94
N GLY A 31 -1.03 3.99 -6.37
CA GLY A 31 0.13 3.11 -6.43
C GLY A 31 0.54 2.69 -5.03
N ALA A 32 1.14 1.53 -4.92
CA ALA A 32 1.65 1.04 -3.66
C ALA A 32 2.93 0.23 -3.88
N VAL A 33 3.76 0.21 -2.85
CA VAL A 33 4.96 -0.62 -2.80
C VAL A 33 5.09 -1.17 -1.39
N LEU A 34 5.50 -2.44 -1.27
CA LEU A 34 5.82 -3.00 0.03
C LEU A 34 7.22 -3.58 0.01
N ILE A 35 7.85 -3.58 1.18
CA ILE A 35 9.09 -4.32 1.42
C ILE A 35 8.77 -5.41 2.43
N ASP A 36 9.17 -6.63 2.13
CA ASP A 36 8.94 -7.74 3.04
C ASP A 36 10.08 -7.86 4.07
N ASP A 37 9.96 -8.82 4.97
CA ASP A 37 10.93 -9.05 6.05
C ASP A 37 12.30 -9.51 5.54
N ARG A 38 12.42 -9.88 4.25
CA ARG A 38 13.68 -10.27 3.61
C ARG A 38 14.26 -9.17 2.73
N GLY A 39 13.62 -8.00 2.71
CA GLY A 39 14.09 -6.85 1.93
C GLY A 39 13.65 -6.84 0.47
N ASN A 40 12.75 -7.73 0.07
CA ASN A 40 12.23 -7.74 -1.30
C ASN A 40 11.17 -6.68 -1.49
N HIS A 41 11.20 -5.98 -2.63
CA HIS A 41 10.25 -4.95 -3.00
C HIS A 41 9.21 -5.51 -3.97
N TYR A 42 7.94 -5.18 -3.71
CA TYR A 42 6.83 -5.53 -4.60
C TYR A 42 5.93 -4.32 -4.75
N SER A 43 5.48 -4.06 -5.97
CA SER A 43 4.64 -2.90 -6.25
C SER A 43 3.36 -3.31 -6.98
N GLY A 44 2.39 -2.41 -6.97
CA GLY A 44 1.12 -2.61 -7.65
C GLY A 44 0.32 -1.32 -7.71
N CYS A 45 -0.83 -1.42 -8.33
CA CYS A 45 -1.73 -0.29 -8.56
C CYS A 45 -3.16 -0.78 -8.51
N ASN A 46 -4.12 0.18 -8.45
CA ASN A 46 -5.52 -0.20 -8.49
C ASN A 46 -5.94 -0.60 -9.90
N VAL A 47 -6.85 -1.57 -9.96
CA VAL A 47 -7.43 -2.08 -11.20
C VAL A 47 -8.93 -2.10 -11.04
N GLU A 48 -9.61 -1.23 -11.78
CA GLU A 48 -11.07 -1.14 -11.77
C GLU A 48 -11.70 -2.12 -12.74
N ASN A 49 -12.99 -2.36 -12.59
CA ASN A 49 -13.72 -3.29 -13.40
C ASN A 49 -15.10 -2.73 -13.72
N SER A 50 -15.64 -3.08 -14.88
CA SER A 50 -17.02 -2.73 -15.26
C SER A 50 -18.02 -3.26 -14.23
N SER A 51 -17.72 -4.37 -13.59
CA SER A 51 -18.43 -4.84 -12.39
C SER A 51 -17.76 -4.20 -11.19
N TYR A 52 -18.32 -3.12 -10.69
CA TYR A 52 -17.69 -2.27 -9.67
C TYR A 52 -17.24 -3.04 -8.42
N GLY A 53 -17.99 -4.05 -8.02
CA GLY A 53 -17.62 -4.87 -6.86
C GLY A 53 -16.37 -5.70 -7.05
N LEU A 54 -15.88 -5.85 -8.28
CA LEU A 54 -14.65 -6.59 -8.58
C LEU A 54 -13.43 -5.67 -8.71
N SER A 55 -13.61 -4.36 -8.58
CA SER A 55 -12.50 -3.42 -8.57
C SER A 55 -11.60 -3.69 -7.38
N MET A 56 -10.28 -3.55 -7.57
CA MET A 56 -9.31 -3.90 -6.54
C MET A 56 -8.37 -2.74 -6.28
N CYS A 57 -8.17 -2.43 -4.99
CA CYS A 57 -7.27 -1.36 -4.56
C CYS A 57 -5.80 -1.71 -4.81
N GLY A 58 -4.98 -0.68 -4.99
CA GLY A 58 -3.56 -0.85 -5.25
C GLY A 58 -2.83 -1.61 -4.14
N GLU A 59 -3.18 -1.37 -2.89
CA GLU A 59 -2.56 -2.04 -1.75
C GLU A 59 -2.77 -3.56 -1.81
N ARG A 60 -4.01 -3.98 -2.08
CA ARG A 60 -4.32 -5.41 -2.15
C ARG A 60 -3.66 -6.08 -3.35
N ASN A 61 -3.64 -5.41 -4.51
CA ASN A 61 -2.94 -5.94 -5.67
C ASN A 61 -1.44 -6.11 -5.40
N THR A 62 -0.84 -5.16 -4.69
CA THR A 62 0.56 -5.23 -4.29
C THR A 62 0.81 -6.42 -3.37
N ILE A 63 -0.05 -6.63 -2.37
CA ILE A 63 0.08 -7.74 -1.43
C ILE A 63 -0.12 -9.08 -2.15
N PHE A 64 -1.12 -9.20 -3.02
CA PHE A 64 -1.38 -10.45 -3.75
C PHE A 64 -0.22 -10.79 -4.67
N HIS A 65 0.36 -9.79 -5.34
CA HIS A 65 1.57 -9.98 -6.14
C HIS A 65 2.72 -10.49 -5.26
N ALA A 66 2.94 -9.86 -4.13
CA ALA A 66 4.01 -10.25 -3.20
C ALA A 66 3.82 -11.68 -2.68
N VAL A 67 2.60 -12.05 -2.31
CA VAL A 67 2.28 -13.42 -1.84
C VAL A 67 2.60 -14.44 -2.93
N SER A 68 2.26 -14.14 -4.18
CA SER A 68 2.56 -15.04 -5.32
C SER A 68 4.05 -15.23 -5.54
N LYS A 69 4.88 -14.32 -5.03
CA LYS A 69 6.35 -14.40 -5.09
C LYS A 69 6.99 -14.92 -3.81
N GLY A 70 6.19 -15.33 -2.83
CA GLY A 70 6.68 -15.95 -1.61
C GLY A 70 6.79 -15.04 -0.39
N MET A 71 6.26 -13.82 -0.45
CA MET A 71 6.23 -12.92 0.70
C MET A 71 5.47 -13.54 1.86
N LYS A 72 6.02 -13.42 3.07
CA LYS A 72 5.42 -13.95 4.30
C LYS A 72 4.98 -12.85 5.26
N LYS A 73 5.81 -11.82 5.45
CA LYS A 73 5.54 -10.71 6.37
C LYS A 73 5.88 -9.39 5.74
N ILE A 74 5.06 -8.38 6.02
CA ILE A 74 5.26 -7.02 5.52
C ILE A 74 6.09 -6.24 6.53
N LYS A 75 7.21 -5.70 6.10
CA LYS A 75 8.02 -4.78 6.90
C LYS A 75 7.45 -3.36 6.82
N VAL A 76 7.18 -2.90 5.60
CA VAL A 76 6.62 -1.56 5.35
C VAL A 76 5.79 -1.60 4.06
N ILE A 77 4.69 -0.85 4.03
CA ILE A 77 3.90 -0.63 2.83
C ILE A 77 3.68 0.87 2.66
N ALA A 78 3.94 1.38 1.46
CA ALA A 78 3.73 2.78 1.10
C ALA A 78 2.62 2.88 0.07
N ILE A 79 1.75 3.88 0.23
CA ILE A 79 0.58 4.09 -0.62
C ILE A 79 0.58 5.54 -1.09
N VAL A 80 0.26 5.77 -2.36
CA VAL A 80 0.20 7.11 -2.92
C VAL A 80 -1.02 7.28 -3.82
N GLY A 81 -1.64 8.44 -3.72
CA GLY A 81 -2.71 8.89 -4.61
C GLY A 81 -2.70 10.40 -4.72
N ASP A 82 -3.47 10.93 -5.65
CA ASP A 82 -3.55 12.38 -5.87
C ASP A 82 -4.60 12.98 -4.92
N THR A 83 -4.19 13.22 -3.70
CA THR A 83 -5.01 13.74 -2.61
C THR A 83 -4.35 14.96 -1.98
N GLU A 84 -5.15 15.80 -1.30
CA GLU A 84 -4.60 16.99 -0.62
C GLU A 84 -3.65 16.61 0.50
N GLY A 85 -4.05 15.62 1.31
CA GLY A 85 -3.21 15.10 2.39
C GLY A 85 -2.76 13.67 2.09
N PRO A 86 -2.03 13.05 3.01
CA PRO A 86 -1.60 11.66 2.86
C PRO A 86 -2.79 10.71 2.68
N LEU A 87 -2.70 9.82 1.68
CA LEU A 87 -3.75 8.85 1.39
C LEU A 87 -3.68 7.68 2.38
N SER A 88 -4.79 7.38 3.06
CA SER A 88 -4.82 6.23 3.96
C SER A 88 -5.50 5.02 3.29
N PRO A 89 -5.14 3.79 3.69
CA PRO A 89 -5.75 2.59 3.11
C PRO A 89 -7.19 2.42 3.57
N CYS A 90 -8.05 1.90 2.69
CA CYS A 90 -9.43 1.59 3.06
C CYS A 90 -9.50 0.43 4.06
N GLY A 91 -10.68 0.19 4.63
CA GLY A 91 -10.87 -0.86 5.63
C GLY A 91 -10.54 -2.26 5.11
N ALA A 92 -10.96 -2.58 3.88
CA ALA A 92 -10.66 -3.88 3.28
C ALA A 92 -9.15 -4.07 3.10
N CYS A 93 -8.44 -3.03 2.67
CA CYS A 93 -6.99 -3.09 2.55
C CYS A 93 -6.31 -3.27 3.90
N ARG A 94 -6.83 -2.62 4.95
CA ARG A 94 -6.30 -2.80 6.30
C ARG A 94 -6.46 -4.23 6.78
N GLN A 95 -7.60 -4.86 6.51
CA GLN A 95 -7.80 -6.26 6.86
C GLN A 95 -6.81 -7.18 6.15
N VAL A 96 -6.55 -6.93 4.86
CA VAL A 96 -5.59 -7.74 4.10
C VAL A 96 -4.16 -7.51 4.60
N ILE A 97 -3.78 -6.26 4.87
CA ILE A 97 -2.47 -5.96 5.48
C ILE A 97 -2.32 -6.71 6.81
N ASN A 98 -3.38 -6.73 7.63
CA ASN A 98 -3.35 -7.36 8.94
C ASN A 98 -2.94 -8.84 8.90
N GLU A 99 -3.30 -9.56 7.84
CA GLU A 99 -2.95 -10.97 7.70
C GLU A 99 -1.43 -11.18 7.66
N PHE A 100 -0.68 -10.23 7.10
CA PHE A 100 0.75 -10.33 6.88
C PHE A 100 1.58 -9.36 7.72
N ALA A 101 0.94 -8.55 8.56
CA ALA A 101 1.61 -7.57 9.39
C ALA A 101 2.20 -8.21 10.63
N THR A 102 3.23 -7.54 11.17
CA THR A 102 3.76 -7.78 12.50
C THR A 102 3.50 -6.56 13.36
N GLU A 103 3.88 -6.61 14.64
CA GLU A 103 3.79 -5.44 15.53
C GLU A 103 4.65 -4.26 15.03
N ASP A 104 5.66 -4.55 14.22
CA ASP A 104 6.60 -3.54 13.74
C ASP A 104 6.31 -3.06 12.31
N THR A 105 5.27 -3.60 11.67
CA THR A 105 4.91 -3.19 10.31
C THR A 105 4.59 -1.71 10.26
N LEU A 106 5.21 -1.00 9.31
CA LEU A 106 5.01 0.43 9.09
C LEU A 106 4.12 0.67 7.87
N VAL A 107 3.31 1.71 7.94
CA VAL A 107 2.51 2.18 6.82
C VAL A 107 2.90 3.62 6.51
N ILE A 108 3.28 3.86 5.28
CA ILE A 108 3.58 5.20 4.77
C ILE A 108 2.39 5.62 3.91
N MET A 109 1.68 6.64 4.36
CA MET A 109 0.55 7.22 3.65
C MET A 109 1.03 8.49 2.98
N ALA A 110 0.89 8.61 1.66
CA ALA A 110 1.48 9.71 0.93
C ALA A 110 0.55 10.23 -0.18
N ASN A 111 0.92 11.37 -0.76
CA ASN A 111 0.26 11.94 -1.93
C ASN A 111 1.29 12.23 -3.03
N MET A 112 0.83 12.78 -4.14
CA MET A 112 1.69 13.05 -5.30
C MET A 112 2.68 14.18 -5.07
N LYS A 113 2.47 15.00 -4.03
CA LYS A 113 3.44 16.03 -3.62
C LYS A 113 4.47 15.50 -2.65
N LYS A 114 4.40 14.18 -2.35
CA LYS A 114 5.27 13.50 -1.37
C LYS A 114 5.10 14.01 0.05
N GLU A 115 3.96 14.59 0.36
CA GLU A 115 3.54 14.79 1.74
C GLU A 115 3.18 13.43 2.29
N TYR A 116 3.70 13.08 3.47
CA TYR A 116 3.48 11.74 3.99
C TYR A 116 3.32 11.71 5.51
N LYS A 117 2.71 10.64 5.97
CA LYS A 117 2.64 10.28 7.37
C LYS A 117 3.01 8.81 7.50
N MET A 118 3.98 8.50 8.35
CA MET A 118 4.37 7.12 8.64
C MET A 118 3.87 6.74 10.03
N VAL A 119 3.15 5.63 10.10
CA VAL A 119 2.59 5.12 11.35
C VAL A 119 2.88 3.63 11.48
N LYS A 120 2.80 3.10 12.69
CA LYS A 120 2.74 1.65 12.86
C LYS A 120 1.36 1.18 12.40
N PHE A 121 1.31 0.04 11.73
CA PHE A 121 0.02 -0.51 11.28
C PHE A 121 -0.95 -0.72 12.43
N THR A 122 -0.44 -1.12 13.61
CA THR A 122 -1.28 -1.31 14.80
C THR A 122 -2.04 -0.04 15.21
N GLU A 123 -1.55 1.14 14.86
CA GLU A 123 -2.21 2.40 15.19
C GLU A 123 -3.46 2.66 14.35
N ILE A 124 -3.54 2.06 13.15
CA ILE A 124 -4.66 2.29 12.22
C ILE A 124 -5.57 1.08 12.08
N PHE A 125 -5.29 0.00 12.80
CA PHE A 125 -6.14 -1.19 12.80
C PHE A 125 -6.14 -1.89 14.16
N PRO A 126 -6.59 -1.17 15.23
CA PRO A 126 -6.65 -1.77 16.57
C PRO A 126 -7.67 -2.89 16.60
N TYR A 127 -7.38 -3.93 17.40
CA TYR A 127 -8.26 -5.10 17.55
C TYR A 127 -8.50 -5.84 16.24
N GLY A 128 -7.53 -5.82 15.33
CA GLY A 128 -7.63 -6.53 14.06
C GLY A 128 -7.83 -8.03 14.27
N PHE A 129 -8.72 -8.60 13.48
CA PHE A 129 -9.08 -10.01 13.59
C PHE A 129 -8.15 -10.87 12.74
N ARG A 130 -7.68 -11.97 13.33
CA ARG A 130 -6.82 -12.95 12.65
C ARG A 130 -7.10 -14.34 13.25
N LEU A 131 -7.24 -15.36 12.39
CA LEU A 131 -7.44 -16.74 12.84
C LEU A 131 -6.16 -17.39 13.37
#